data_2b00cb6f525d64dc1406623553f8c287
#
_entry.id   2b00cb6f525d64dc1406623553f8c287
#
_cell.length_a   1.000
_cell.length_b   1.000
_cell.length_c   1.000
_cell.angle_alpha   90.00
_cell.angle_beta   90.00
_cell.angle_gamma   90.00
#
_symmetry.space_group_name_H-M   'P 1'
#
loop_
_entity.id
_entity.type
_entity.pdbx_description
1 polymer ?
#
loop_
_entity_poly.entity_id
_entity_poly.type
_entity_poly.pdbx_seq_one_letter_code
_entity_poly.pdbx_strand_id
1 'polypeptide(L)'
;MFRSLQSRLFLTYLLVAGLVLLFIAISLLFFLLRSPSGDQRVYLSLERSLPTIARGQGRLLLELEGEELNSTIERMDQISGARVIIINPQGEVLADSRPMESPVPEEVLQQSGTGQEIVRGRFGKAGEGIWLYISQSLVQHFRIILASPRPTLMNLRLWWDSVLRPILQAAGIALLLSIFLSWLMSRWVAAPLDRMAEVSRAVAAGDYDQRLQPGGPEEVRGLALTFNEMVTRVQAGRKAQRDFVANVSHELKTPLTSIQGFAQAILDGTAQDEELQQHAAQVVFDEAQRLHRLVEDLLELARMDAGQIDFHQDRVEIMALLSAVVERLSVKAAEAGVDVINKTGQLPVLIGDGDRLAQVFMNLLDNAIKHTPEGGQVSLWGEYAEGWISIHVEDTGPGIPEEELSRIFERFYQLDKARPGGMDRGVGLGLAITREIVRSHQGRLVAQSEPGRGSRFTVQLPVVRADDTTLAVGRG
;
A
#
# COMPACT_ATOMS: atom_id res chain seq x y z
N MET A 1 17.32 20.09 11.99
CA MET A 1 15.95 20.57 12.24
C MET A 1 14.89 19.94 11.34
N PHE A 2 15.20 19.28 10.22
CA PHE A 2 14.24 18.70 9.27
C PHE A 2 14.33 17.16 9.19
N ARG A 3 14.24 16.47 10.35
CA ARG A 3 14.31 14.99 10.38
C ARG A 3 12.95 14.27 10.26
N SER A 4 11.84 14.94 10.52
CA SER A 4 10.51 14.34 10.42
C SER A 4 9.96 14.41 8.99
N LEU A 5 9.21 13.39 8.57
CA LEU A 5 8.51 13.37 7.29
C LEU A 5 7.59 14.58 7.13
N GLN A 6 6.96 15.01 8.22
CA GLN A 6 6.08 16.18 8.28
C GLN A 6 6.83 17.47 7.87
N SER A 7 8.02 17.72 8.42
CA SER A 7 8.79 18.93 8.10
C SER A 7 9.31 18.91 6.66
N ARG A 8 9.63 17.75 6.09
CA ARG A 8 10.03 17.61 4.69
C ARG A 8 8.86 17.86 3.73
N LEU A 9 7.68 17.32 4.01
CA LEU A 9 6.48 17.57 3.23
C LEU A 9 6.05 19.03 3.27
N PHE A 10 6.07 19.66 4.45
CA PHE A 10 5.80 21.08 4.59
C PHE A 10 6.75 21.93 3.74
N LEU A 11 8.06 21.65 3.83
CA LEU A 11 9.09 22.38 3.06
C LEU A 11 8.92 22.20 1.56
N THR A 12 8.60 20.97 1.09
CA THR A 12 8.36 20.69 -0.35
C THR A 12 7.15 21.45 -0.87
N TYR A 13 6.04 21.48 -0.14
CA TYR A 13 4.84 22.24 -0.56
C TYR A 13 5.10 23.75 -0.54
N LEU A 14 5.82 24.26 0.46
CA LEU A 14 6.21 25.67 0.52
C LEU A 14 7.13 26.04 -0.65
N LEU A 15 8.08 25.19 -0.99
CA LEU A 15 8.99 25.38 -2.11
C LEU A 15 8.27 25.36 -3.47
N VAL A 16 7.34 24.41 -3.67
CA VAL A 16 6.53 24.33 -4.87
C VAL A 16 5.63 25.57 -5.00
N ALA A 17 4.98 25.99 -3.92
CA ALA A 17 4.17 27.21 -3.91
C ALA A 17 5.02 28.44 -4.23
N GLY A 18 6.23 28.56 -3.67
CA GLY A 18 7.20 29.63 -3.98
C GLY A 18 7.64 29.63 -5.44
N LEU A 19 7.92 28.47 -6.03
CA LEU A 19 8.28 28.32 -7.44
C LEU A 19 7.13 28.72 -8.37
N VAL A 20 5.91 28.35 -8.07
CA VAL A 20 4.72 28.74 -8.85
C VAL A 20 4.51 30.25 -8.80
N LEU A 21 4.63 30.87 -7.61
CA LEU A 21 4.55 32.32 -7.46
C LEU A 21 5.68 33.05 -8.21
N LEU A 22 6.90 32.55 -8.15
CA LEU A 22 8.03 33.09 -8.89
C LEU A 22 7.79 33.01 -10.41
N PHE A 23 7.28 31.88 -10.89
CA PHE A 23 6.94 31.71 -12.31
C PHE A 23 5.85 32.69 -12.75
N ILE A 24 4.80 32.88 -11.95
CA ILE A 24 3.75 33.86 -12.22
C ILE A 24 4.34 35.28 -12.24
N ALA A 25 5.20 35.63 -11.30
CA ALA A 25 5.85 36.95 -11.24
C ALA A 25 6.76 37.21 -12.45
N ILE A 26 7.55 36.22 -12.86
CA ILE A 26 8.42 36.30 -14.06
C ILE A 26 7.57 36.42 -15.34
N SER A 27 6.51 35.62 -15.46
CA SER A 27 5.60 35.66 -16.59
C SER A 27 4.90 37.02 -16.74
N LEU A 28 4.47 37.58 -15.61
CA LEU A 28 3.86 38.91 -15.56
C LEU A 28 4.87 40.01 -15.90
N LEU A 29 6.09 39.93 -15.37
CA LEU A 29 7.16 40.87 -15.71
C LEU A 29 7.48 40.83 -17.20
N PHE A 30 7.57 39.63 -17.79
CA PHE A 30 7.78 39.46 -19.25
C PHE A 30 6.63 40.01 -20.07
N PHE A 31 5.38 39.82 -19.64
CA PHE A 31 4.19 40.40 -20.28
C PHE A 31 4.22 41.94 -20.21
N LEU A 32 4.62 42.53 -19.06
CA LEU A 32 4.75 43.98 -18.88
C LEU A 32 5.85 44.55 -19.74
N LEU A 33 7.00 43.86 -19.85
CA LEU A 33 8.12 44.31 -20.71
C LEU A 33 7.76 44.20 -22.22
N ARG A 34 6.92 43.29 -22.62
CA ARG A 34 6.43 43.11 -23.99
C ARG A 34 5.18 43.94 -24.31
N SER A 35 4.47 44.48 -23.30
CA SER A 35 3.32 45.34 -23.55
C SER A 35 3.79 46.57 -24.32
N PRO A 36 3.04 47.06 -25.36
CA PRO A 36 3.39 48.23 -26.16
C PRO A 36 3.69 49.39 -25.22
N SER A 37 4.83 50.09 -25.46
CA SER A 37 5.22 51.26 -24.71
C SER A 37 4.03 52.22 -24.60
N GLY A 38 3.91 52.94 -23.49
CA GLY A 38 2.81 53.88 -23.29
C GLY A 38 2.62 54.80 -24.50
N ASP A 39 3.72 55.16 -25.13
CA ASP A 39 3.75 55.98 -26.35
C ASP A 39 3.05 55.30 -27.51
N GLN A 40 3.26 54.01 -27.73
CA GLN A 40 2.62 53.21 -28.81
C GLN A 40 1.10 53.09 -28.64
N ARG A 41 0.60 52.99 -27.41
CA ARG A 41 -0.82 52.99 -27.10
C ARG A 41 -1.49 54.33 -27.42
N VAL A 42 -0.80 55.45 -27.12
CA VAL A 42 -1.28 56.75 -27.43
C VAL A 42 -1.33 56.95 -28.95
N TYR A 43 -0.30 56.60 -29.69
CA TYR A 43 -0.34 56.65 -31.17
C TYR A 43 -1.47 55.83 -31.76
N LEU A 44 -1.69 54.62 -31.30
CA LEU A 44 -2.82 53.78 -31.75
C LEU A 44 -4.18 54.39 -31.44
N SER A 45 -4.34 55.07 -30.28
CA SER A 45 -5.59 55.74 -29.94
C SER A 45 -5.83 56.97 -30.86
N LEU A 46 -4.80 57.76 -31.11
CA LEU A 46 -4.87 58.90 -32.01
C LEU A 46 -5.17 58.46 -33.44
N GLU A 47 -4.55 57.40 -33.94
CA GLU A 47 -4.78 56.84 -35.28
C GLU A 47 -6.22 56.31 -35.45
N ARG A 48 -6.83 55.75 -34.40
CA ARG A 48 -8.23 55.31 -34.46
C ARG A 48 -9.20 56.47 -34.51
N SER A 49 -8.87 57.59 -33.89
CA SER A 49 -9.71 58.78 -33.87
C SER A 49 -9.59 59.58 -35.17
N LEU A 50 -8.44 59.50 -35.83
CA LEU A 50 -8.14 60.31 -37.04
C LEU A 50 -9.11 60.10 -38.22
N PRO A 51 -9.49 58.85 -38.59
CA PRO A 51 -10.44 58.64 -39.71
C PRO A 51 -11.84 59.19 -39.42
N THR A 52 -12.28 59.16 -38.16
CA THR A 52 -13.58 59.69 -37.75
C THR A 52 -13.63 61.21 -37.91
N ILE A 53 -12.52 61.86 -37.60
CA ILE A 53 -12.38 63.33 -37.69
C ILE A 53 -12.10 63.77 -39.16
N ALA A 54 -11.17 63.11 -39.84
CA ALA A 54 -10.73 63.50 -41.16
C ALA A 54 -11.72 63.20 -42.25
N ARG A 55 -12.44 62.06 -42.24
CA ARG A 55 -13.41 61.65 -43.25
C ARG A 55 -14.82 62.21 -43.03
N GLY A 56 -15.23 62.34 -41.79
CA GLY A 56 -16.59 62.75 -41.44
C GLY A 56 -16.82 64.26 -41.57
N GLN A 57 -15.82 65.07 -41.29
CA GLN A 57 -15.97 66.54 -41.24
C GLN A 57 -14.86 67.33 -41.95
N GLY A 58 -13.91 66.67 -42.60
CA GLY A 58 -12.77 67.32 -43.24
C GLY A 58 -13.12 68.39 -44.29
N ARG A 59 -14.22 68.28 -45.06
CA ARG A 59 -14.71 69.30 -45.97
C ARG A 59 -15.44 70.42 -45.19
N LEU A 60 -16.19 70.09 -44.15
CA LEU A 60 -16.93 71.07 -43.38
C LEU A 60 -15.97 72.00 -42.60
N LEU A 61 -14.84 71.43 -42.10
CA LEU A 61 -13.81 72.21 -41.41
C LEU A 61 -13.15 73.28 -42.21
N LEU A 62 -13.13 73.12 -43.55
CA LEU A 62 -12.57 74.11 -44.53
C LEU A 62 -13.55 75.25 -44.90
N GLU A 63 -14.83 75.08 -44.63
CA GLU A 63 -15.89 76.06 -44.88
C GLU A 63 -16.23 76.89 -43.66
N LEU A 64 -15.72 76.54 -42.49
CA LEU A 64 -15.98 77.21 -41.20
C LEU A 64 -14.83 78.20 -40.92
N GLU A 65 -15.18 79.39 -40.43
CA GLU A 65 -14.23 80.44 -40.01
C GLU A 65 -14.56 80.95 -38.60
N GLY A 66 -13.50 81.43 -37.92
CA GLY A 66 -13.64 82.11 -36.66
C GLY A 66 -14.21 81.24 -35.48
N GLU A 67 -15.25 81.72 -34.86
CA GLU A 67 -15.86 81.05 -33.64
C GLU A 67 -16.49 79.70 -33.96
N GLU A 68 -17.03 79.48 -35.13
CA GLU A 68 -17.65 78.23 -35.54
C GLU A 68 -16.59 77.12 -35.72
N LEU A 69 -15.46 77.41 -36.26
CA LEU A 69 -14.30 76.48 -36.36
C LEU A 69 -13.81 76.09 -35.00
N ASN A 70 -13.60 77.09 -34.10
CA ASN A 70 -13.13 76.80 -32.72
C ASN A 70 -14.14 75.95 -31.94
N SER A 71 -15.43 76.21 -31.99
CA SER A 71 -16.42 75.38 -31.30
C SER A 71 -16.54 73.97 -31.83
N THR A 72 -16.20 73.76 -33.12
CA THR A 72 -16.20 72.42 -33.75
C THR A 72 -14.99 71.60 -33.34
N ILE A 73 -13.77 72.19 -33.28
CA ILE A 73 -12.58 71.47 -32.83
C ILE A 73 -12.61 71.19 -31.35
N GLU A 74 -13.19 72.07 -30.50
CA GLU A 74 -13.44 71.76 -29.09
C GLU A 74 -14.37 70.55 -28.88
N ARG A 75 -15.43 70.44 -29.69
CA ARG A 75 -16.26 69.23 -29.64
C ARG A 75 -15.53 67.97 -30.10
N MET A 76 -14.64 68.10 -31.08
CA MET A 76 -13.79 67.00 -31.55
C MET A 76 -12.81 66.56 -30.44
N ASP A 77 -12.23 67.50 -29.72
CA ASP A 77 -11.38 67.24 -28.58
C ASP A 77 -12.17 66.51 -27.45
N GLN A 78 -13.37 66.97 -27.12
CA GLN A 78 -14.21 66.33 -26.12
C GLN A 78 -14.56 64.88 -26.49
N ILE A 79 -14.78 64.58 -27.77
CA ILE A 79 -15.14 63.22 -28.26
C ILE A 79 -13.89 62.34 -28.35
N SER A 80 -12.76 62.87 -28.88
CA SER A 80 -11.54 62.11 -29.11
C SER A 80 -10.65 62.02 -27.88
N GLY A 81 -10.78 62.96 -26.94
CA GLY A 81 -9.86 63.15 -25.83
C GLY A 81 -8.47 63.65 -26.23
N ALA A 82 -8.31 64.04 -27.49
CA ALA A 82 -7.06 64.51 -28.07
C ALA A 82 -7.14 65.98 -28.49
N ARG A 83 -6.12 66.76 -28.18
CA ARG A 83 -5.98 68.14 -28.67
C ARG A 83 -5.98 68.14 -30.17
N VAL A 84 -6.86 68.91 -30.78
CA VAL A 84 -7.03 69.04 -32.23
C VAL A 84 -6.50 70.38 -32.68
N ILE A 85 -5.57 70.36 -33.64
CA ILE A 85 -4.95 71.58 -34.22
C ILE A 85 -5.12 71.53 -35.74
N ILE A 86 -5.59 72.63 -36.34
CA ILE A 86 -5.71 72.78 -37.75
C ILE A 86 -4.74 73.85 -38.25
N ILE A 87 -3.99 73.52 -39.32
CA ILE A 87 -2.93 74.35 -39.88
C ILE A 87 -3.21 74.60 -41.33
N ASN A 88 -3.01 75.83 -41.73
CA ASN A 88 -3.12 76.21 -43.13
C ASN A 88 -1.90 75.78 -43.98
N PRO A 89 -1.92 75.88 -45.33
CA PRO A 89 -0.78 75.55 -46.18
C PRO A 89 0.46 76.42 -45.97
N GLN A 90 0.32 77.58 -45.37
CA GLN A 90 1.42 78.51 -44.96
C GLN A 90 2.09 78.15 -43.67
N GLY A 91 1.53 77.17 -42.91
CA GLY A 91 2.07 76.75 -41.63
C GLY A 91 1.51 77.53 -40.41
N GLU A 92 0.48 78.34 -40.60
CA GLU A 92 -0.17 79.09 -39.52
C GLU A 92 -1.29 78.26 -38.89
N VAL A 93 -1.40 78.32 -37.53
CA VAL A 93 -2.46 77.70 -36.80
C VAL A 93 -3.76 78.42 -36.92
N LEU A 94 -4.74 77.81 -37.61
CA LEU A 94 -6.06 78.36 -37.82
C LEU A 94 -6.96 78.21 -36.60
N ALA A 95 -6.85 77.09 -35.98
CA ALA A 95 -7.60 76.75 -34.73
C ALA A 95 -6.87 75.70 -33.89
N ASP A 96 -7.00 75.83 -32.56
CA ASP A 96 -6.39 74.92 -31.57
C ASP A 96 -7.37 74.73 -30.40
N SER A 97 -7.76 73.47 -30.13
CA SER A 97 -8.70 73.19 -29.05
C SER A 97 -8.19 73.44 -27.65
N ARG A 98 -6.83 73.55 -27.51
CA ARG A 98 -6.20 73.80 -26.18
C ARG A 98 -5.05 74.79 -26.32
N PRO A 99 -5.28 76.04 -26.71
CA PRO A 99 -4.22 77.01 -27.02
C PRO A 99 -3.40 77.43 -25.82
N MET A 100 -3.91 77.26 -24.58
CA MET A 100 -3.21 77.61 -23.33
C MET A 100 -2.28 76.49 -22.83
N GLU A 101 -2.33 75.31 -23.45
CA GLU A 101 -1.42 74.21 -23.15
C GLU A 101 -0.16 74.32 -24.01
N SER A 102 0.94 73.68 -23.77
CA SER A 102 2.21 73.76 -24.48
C SER A 102 2.18 74.30 -25.93
N PRO A 103 2.93 75.38 -26.27
CA PRO A 103 2.95 75.90 -27.63
C PRO A 103 3.48 74.83 -28.62
N VAL A 104 2.89 74.77 -29.80
CA VAL A 104 3.33 73.85 -30.87
C VAL A 104 4.60 74.42 -31.50
N PRO A 105 5.74 73.70 -31.52
CA PRO A 105 6.97 74.20 -32.12
C PRO A 105 6.83 74.43 -33.60
N GLU A 106 7.52 75.46 -34.11
CA GLU A 106 7.54 75.77 -35.53
C GLU A 106 7.98 74.60 -36.41
N GLU A 107 8.90 73.77 -35.91
CA GLU A 107 9.32 72.54 -36.61
C GLU A 107 8.18 71.55 -36.90
N VAL A 108 7.18 71.51 -36.04
CA VAL A 108 5.99 70.65 -36.18
C VAL A 108 5.00 71.29 -37.16
N LEU A 109 4.93 72.61 -37.14
CA LEU A 109 4.09 73.43 -38.03
C LEU A 109 4.61 73.45 -39.49
N GLN A 110 5.92 73.42 -39.72
CA GLN A 110 6.58 73.45 -41.03
C GLN A 110 6.83 72.06 -41.62
N GLN A 111 6.55 70.99 -40.92
CA GLN A 111 6.82 69.62 -41.34
C GLN A 111 5.89 69.22 -42.49
N SER A 112 6.39 69.33 -43.76
CA SER A 112 5.65 68.99 -44.97
C SER A 112 5.60 67.47 -45.16
N GLY A 113 4.44 66.89 -44.88
CA GLY A 113 4.13 65.50 -45.26
C GLY A 113 3.63 65.51 -46.74
N THR A 114 4.25 64.76 -47.60
CA THR A 114 3.77 64.56 -48.98
C THR A 114 2.68 63.49 -48.97
N GLY A 115 1.43 63.89 -49.26
CA GLY A 115 0.32 62.97 -49.45
C GLY A 115 -0.47 62.63 -48.13
N GLN A 116 -1.24 61.53 -48.18
CA GLN A 116 -2.08 61.05 -47.05
C GLN A 116 -1.30 60.30 -45.97
N GLU A 117 -0.02 60.43 -45.91
CA GLU A 117 0.85 59.76 -44.94
C GLU A 117 0.69 60.36 -43.56
N ILE A 118 0.51 59.47 -42.55
CA ILE A 118 0.40 59.86 -41.16
C ILE A 118 1.82 60.04 -40.60
N VAL A 119 2.17 61.30 -40.26
CA VAL A 119 3.43 61.60 -39.62
C VAL A 119 3.26 61.54 -38.12
N ARG A 120 4.10 60.76 -37.44
CA ARG A 120 4.15 60.63 -35.97
C ARG A 120 5.29 61.43 -35.43
N GLY A 121 5.09 62.11 -34.29
CA GLY A 121 6.12 62.89 -33.67
C GLY A 121 5.81 63.19 -32.19
N ARG A 122 6.71 63.96 -31.59
CA ARG A 122 6.56 64.44 -30.22
C ARG A 122 7.01 65.90 -30.11
N PHE A 123 6.34 66.67 -29.26
CA PHE A 123 6.73 68.03 -28.95
C PHE A 123 6.55 68.32 -27.45
N GLY A 124 7.09 69.43 -26.96
CA GLY A 124 7.03 69.88 -25.58
C GLY A 124 8.40 70.05 -24.97
N LYS A 125 8.52 70.85 -23.89
CA LYS A 125 9.74 71.11 -23.16
C LYS A 125 9.86 70.17 -21.96
N ALA A 126 11.10 69.83 -21.63
CA ALA A 126 11.38 69.05 -20.41
C ALA A 126 10.88 69.84 -19.19
N GLY A 127 9.92 69.29 -18.44
CA GLY A 127 9.27 69.87 -17.27
C GLY A 127 7.83 70.37 -17.49
N GLU A 128 7.41 70.67 -18.75
CA GLU A 128 6.03 71.10 -19.07
C GLU A 128 5.14 69.97 -19.60
N GLY A 129 5.71 68.78 -19.76
CA GLY A 129 5.01 67.61 -20.34
C GLY A 129 5.36 67.40 -21.82
N ILE A 130 5.51 66.15 -22.21
CA ILE A 130 5.75 65.73 -23.60
C ILE A 130 4.39 65.35 -24.23
N TRP A 131 4.13 65.93 -25.38
CA TRP A 131 2.98 65.61 -26.19
C TRP A 131 3.38 64.66 -27.33
N LEU A 132 2.61 63.63 -27.54
CA LEU A 132 2.73 62.72 -28.68
C LEU A 132 1.68 63.17 -29.71
N TYR A 133 2.07 63.32 -30.97
CA TYR A 133 1.16 63.76 -31.98
C TYR A 133 1.19 62.88 -33.23
N ILE A 134 0.08 62.88 -33.95
CA ILE A 134 -0.01 62.45 -35.34
C ILE A 134 -0.48 63.60 -36.18
N SER A 135 0.08 63.73 -37.38
CA SER A 135 -0.29 64.76 -38.37
C SER A 135 -0.71 64.06 -39.66
N GLN A 136 -1.82 64.50 -40.26
CA GLN A 136 -2.26 64.08 -41.60
C GLN A 136 -2.67 65.27 -42.44
N SER A 137 -2.32 65.27 -43.75
CA SER A 137 -2.77 66.25 -44.68
C SER A 137 -4.23 66.00 -45.07
N LEU A 138 -5.03 67.07 -45.01
CA LEU A 138 -6.40 67.13 -45.52
C LEU A 138 -6.47 67.58 -46.97
N VAL A 139 -7.64 67.81 -47.50
CA VAL A 139 -7.88 68.35 -48.82
C VAL A 139 -7.31 69.82 -48.93
N GLN A 140 -6.79 70.25 -50.03
CA GLN A 140 -6.20 71.59 -50.27
C GLN A 140 -4.96 71.91 -49.41
N HIS A 141 -4.17 70.92 -49.00
CA HIS A 141 -2.92 71.07 -48.24
C HIS A 141 -3.10 71.57 -46.77
N PHE A 142 -4.33 71.63 -46.26
CA PHE A 142 -4.54 71.83 -44.88
C PHE A 142 -4.09 70.59 -44.06
N ARG A 143 -3.65 70.78 -42.83
CA ARG A 143 -3.22 69.64 -41.97
C ARG A 143 -3.98 69.65 -40.68
N ILE A 144 -4.30 68.45 -40.26
CA ILE A 144 -4.82 68.19 -38.90
C ILE A 144 -3.73 67.54 -38.04
N ILE A 145 -3.52 68.06 -36.87
CA ILE A 145 -2.68 67.42 -35.84
C ILE A 145 -3.56 67.01 -34.68
N LEU A 146 -3.47 65.75 -34.30
CA LEU A 146 -4.05 65.23 -33.10
C LEU A 146 -2.93 64.98 -32.11
N ALA A 147 -3.00 65.56 -30.91
CA ALA A 147 -1.97 65.44 -29.89
C ALA A 147 -2.56 65.00 -28.56
N SER A 148 -1.84 64.13 -27.86
CA SER A 148 -2.20 63.70 -26.53
C SER A 148 -0.99 63.74 -25.62
N PRO A 149 -1.14 64.15 -24.34
CA PRO A 149 -0.04 64.16 -23.42
C PRO A 149 0.55 62.75 -23.19
N ARG A 150 1.86 62.66 -23.17
CA ARG A 150 2.55 61.42 -22.85
C ARG A 150 2.16 60.98 -21.45
N PRO A 151 1.65 59.77 -21.26
CA PRO A 151 1.36 59.32 -19.91
C PRO A 151 2.64 59.28 -19.05
N THR A 152 2.75 60.23 -18.14
CA THR A 152 3.82 60.23 -17.14
C THR A 152 3.63 59.05 -16.18
N LEU A 153 4.73 58.57 -15.57
CA LEU A 153 4.80 57.45 -14.62
C LEU A 153 3.88 57.59 -13.41
N MET A 154 2.99 58.57 -13.38
CA MET A 154 2.14 58.92 -12.24
C MET A 154 0.89 58.02 -12.08
N ASN A 155 0.89 56.83 -12.68
CA ASN A 155 -0.14 55.85 -12.42
C ASN A 155 0.36 54.72 -11.48
N LEU A 156 1.20 55.10 -10.48
CA LEU A 156 1.62 54.13 -9.43
C LEU A 156 0.41 53.53 -8.72
N ARG A 157 -0.68 54.29 -8.56
CA ARG A 157 -1.96 53.79 -8.01
C ARG A 157 -2.66 52.78 -8.94
N LEU A 158 -2.71 53.05 -10.25
CA LEU A 158 -3.26 52.12 -11.22
C LEU A 158 -2.44 50.84 -11.32
N TRP A 159 -1.11 50.98 -11.21
CA TRP A 159 -0.19 49.86 -11.18
C TRP A 159 -0.35 49.04 -9.91
N TRP A 160 -0.54 49.68 -8.77
CA TRP A 160 -0.85 49.04 -7.50
C TRP A 160 -2.16 48.24 -7.58
N ASP A 161 -3.23 48.87 -8.01
CA ASP A 161 -4.57 48.25 -8.00
C ASP A 161 -4.75 47.20 -9.10
N SER A 162 -4.12 47.39 -10.29
CA SER A 162 -4.31 46.48 -11.42
C SER A 162 -3.32 45.30 -11.45
N VAL A 163 -2.19 45.42 -10.79
CA VAL A 163 -1.12 44.40 -10.89
C VAL A 163 -0.70 43.89 -9.50
N LEU A 164 -0.25 44.74 -8.60
CA LEU A 164 0.37 44.32 -7.35
C LEU A 164 -0.64 43.75 -6.37
N ARG A 165 -1.81 44.37 -6.24
CA ARG A 165 -2.88 43.89 -5.34
C ARG A 165 -3.39 42.50 -5.70
N PRO A 166 -3.74 42.14 -6.97
CA PRO A 166 -4.10 40.77 -7.36
C PRO A 166 -3.00 39.75 -7.11
N ILE A 167 -1.73 40.11 -7.31
CA ILE A 167 -0.60 39.21 -7.04
C ILE A 167 -0.50 38.93 -5.56
N LEU A 168 -0.58 39.93 -4.69
CA LEU A 168 -0.53 39.74 -3.23
C LEU A 168 -1.71 38.91 -2.72
N GLN A 169 -2.90 39.10 -3.28
CA GLN A 169 -4.07 38.27 -2.97
C GLN A 169 -3.87 36.82 -3.40
N ALA A 170 -3.39 36.58 -4.60
CA ALA A 170 -3.09 35.24 -5.11
C ALA A 170 -1.99 34.56 -4.26
N ALA A 171 -0.95 35.30 -3.88
CA ALA A 171 0.11 34.81 -3.00
C ALA A 171 -0.42 34.44 -1.62
N GLY A 172 -1.30 35.25 -1.05
CA GLY A 172 -1.96 34.97 0.23
C GLY A 172 -2.82 33.71 0.18
N ILE A 173 -3.64 33.55 -0.87
CA ILE A 173 -4.44 32.36 -1.08
C ILE A 173 -3.57 31.11 -1.26
N ALA A 174 -2.51 31.19 -2.07
CA ALA A 174 -1.60 30.09 -2.28
C ALA A 174 -0.88 29.66 -1.00
N LEU A 175 -0.49 30.62 -0.16
CA LEU A 175 0.12 30.36 1.15
C LEU A 175 -0.85 29.64 2.09
N LEU A 176 -2.08 30.12 2.20
CA LEU A 176 -3.12 29.49 3.04
C LEU A 176 -3.44 28.08 2.55
N LEU A 177 -3.57 27.89 1.24
CA LEU A 177 -3.81 26.57 0.65
C LEU A 177 -2.64 25.62 0.91
N SER A 178 -1.39 26.09 0.81
CA SER A 178 -0.20 25.30 1.09
C SER A 178 -0.15 24.85 2.56
N ILE A 179 -0.46 25.74 3.50
CA ILE A 179 -0.54 25.42 4.93
C ILE A 179 -1.64 24.38 5.18
N PHE A 180 -2.81 24.56 4.59
CA PHE A 180 -3.93 23.63 4.72
C PHE A 180 -3.59 22.24 4.15
N LEU A 181 -3.04 22.16 2.94
CA LEU A 181 -2.62 20.89 2.34
C LEU A 181 -1.54 20.18 3.18
N SER A 182 -0.57 20.94 3.67
CA SER A 182 0.49 20.42 4.54
C SER A 182 -0.08 19.84 5.84
N TRP A 183 -1.03 20.53 6.47
CA TRP A 183 -1.71 20.05 7.67
C TRP A 183 -2.51 18.77 7.38
N LEU A 184 -3.24 18.73 6.25
CA LEU A 184 -4.01 17.57 5.81
C LEU A 184 -3.12 16.35 5.59
N MET A 185 -2.01 16.51 4.82
CA MET A 185 -1.04 15.44 4.56
C MET A 185 -0.34 14.96 5.83
N SER A 186 -0.01 15.88 6.73
CA SER A 186 0.56 15.53 8.03
C SER A 186 -0.37 14.62 8.83
N ARG A 187 -1.66 14.92 8.86
CA ARG A 187 -2.65 14.18 9.63
C ARG A 187 -3.05 12.85 8.98
N TRP A 188 -3.14 12.80 7.65
CA TRP A 188 -3.67 11.64 6.93
C TRP A 188 -2.60 10.63 6.53
N VAL A 189 -1.37 11.06 6.36
CA VAL A 189 -0.28 10.19 5.88
C VAL A 189 0.86 10.11 6.89
N ALA A 190 1.40 11.26 7.29
CA ALA A 190 2.62 11.27 8.13
C ALA A 190 2.36 10.72 9.53
N ALA A 191 1.28 11.12 10.20
CA ALA A 191 0.99 10.69 11.57
C ALA A 191 0.68 9.18 11.68
N PRO A 192 -0.10 8.55 10.78
CA PRO A 192 -0.23 7.08 10.77
C PRO A 192 1.09 6.35 10.55
N LEU A 193 1.95 6.82 9.63
CA LEU A 193 3.25 6.20 9.38
C LEU A 193 4.21 6.32 10.57
N ASP A 194 4.21 7.45 11.27
CA ASP A 194 4.99 7.62 12.50
C ASP A 194 4.52 6.65 13.60
N ARG A 195 3.20 6.47 13.76
CA ARG A 195 2.62 5.46 14.67
C ARG A 195 3.00 4.04 14.27
N MET A 196 3.00 3.73 12.97
CA MET A 196 3.46 2.43 12.49
C MET A 196 4.91 2.17 12.87
N ALA A 197 5.79 3.16 12.72
CA ALA A 197 7.18 3.04 13.13
C ALA A 197 7.35 2.85 14.64
N GLU A 198 6.50 3.47 15.46
CA GLU A 198 6.49 3.32 16.92
C GLU A 198 6.01 1.92 17.34
N VAL A 199 4.85 1.48 16.83
CA VAL A 199 4.30 0.15 17.09
C VAL A 199 5.24 -0.94 16.59
N SER A 200 5.86 -0.76 15.41
CA SER A 200 6.85 -1.70 14.89
C SER A 200 8.05 -1.88 15.81
N ARG A 201 8.54 -0.77 16.43
CA ARG A 201 9.61 -0.84 17.43
C ARG A 201 9.16 -1.53 18.71
N ALA A 202 7.93 -1.30 19.17
CA ALA A 202 7.37 -2.00 20.33
C ALA A 202 7.23 -3.51 20.06
N VAL A 203 6.72 -3.91 18.89
CA VAL A 203 6.63 -5.32 18.47
C VAL A 203 8.03 -5.96 18.38
N ALA A 204 9.02 -5.25 17.84
CA ALA A 204 10.40 -5.72 17.77
C ALA A 204 11.01 -5.90 19.19
N ALA A 205 10.60 -5.07 20.16
CA ALA A 205 10.98 -5.21 21.57
C ALA A 205 10.22 -6.30 22.33
N GLY A 206 9.23 -6.96 21.67
CA GLY A 206 8.48 -8.08 22.25
C GLY A 206 7.08 -7.76 22.74
N ASP A 207 6.59 -6.53 22.56
CA ASP A 207 5.22 -6.14 22.87
C ASP A 207 4.32 -6.41 21.65
N TYR A 208 3.69 -7.58 21.64
CA TYR A 208 2.80 -8.03 20.55
C TYR A 208 1.33 -7.68 20.78
N ASP A 209 0.99 -6.97 21.85
CA ASP A 209 -0.40 -6.60 22.15
C ASP A 209 -0.78 -5.29 21.46
N GLN A 210 0.19 -4.56 20.94
CA GLN A 210 -0.02 -3.33 20.20
C GLN A 210 -0.71 -3.61 18.86
N ARG A 211 -1.69 -2.74 18.53
CA ARG A 211 -2.42 -2.78 17.26
C ARG A 211 -2.47 -1.38 16.65
N LEU A 212 -2.39 -1.34 15.34
CA LEU A 212 -2.60 -0.12 14.56
C LEU A 212 -4.09 0.09 14.31
N GLN A 213 -4.57 1.30 14.54
CA GLN A 213 -5.92 1.67 14.12
C GLN A 213 -5.91 1.95 12.61
N PRO A 214 -6.71 1.22 11.79
CA PRO A 214 -6.79 1.47 10.36
C PRO A 214 -7.38 2.85 10.11
N GLY A 215 -6.63 3.74 9.49
CA GLY A 215 -7.06 5.11 9.19
C GLY A 215 -6.25 5.72 8.06
N GLY A 216 -6.71 6.87 7.54
CA GLY A 216 -6.06 7.56 6.42
C GLY A 216 -6.50 7.06 5.04
N PRO A 217 -5.71 7.31 3.98
CA PRO A 217 -5.92 6.81 2.62
C PRO A 217 -5.99 5.28 2.57
N GLU A 218 -6.54 4.74 1.49
CA GLU A 218 -6.76 3.29 1.34
C GLU A 218 -5.47 2.49 1.48
N GLU A 219 -4.37 2.99 0.92
CA GLU A 219 -3.05 2.36 0.97
C GLU A 219 -2.49 2.29 2.40
N VAL A 220 -2.64 3.37 3.17
CA VAL A 220 -2.20 3.44 4.57
C VAL A 220 -3.05 2.52 5.45
N ARG A 221 -4.36 2.49 5.20
CA ARG A 221 -5.30 1.61 5.89
C ARG A 221 -5.01 0.13 5.59
N GLY A 222 -4.78 -0.20 4.31
CA GLY A 222 -4.39 -1.55 3.88
C GLY A 222 -3.10 -2.01 4.56
N LEU A 223 -2.10 -1.13 4.62
CA LEU A 223 -0.83 -1.42 5.28
C LEU A 223 -1.02 -1.67 6.79
N ALA A 224 -1.87 -0.89 7.48
CA ALA A 224 -2.16 -1.09 8.89
C ALA A 224 -2.86 -2.44 9.17
N LEU A 225 -3.79 -2.86 8.30
CA LEU A 225 -4.45 -4.17 8.38
C LEU A 225 -3.47 -5.32 8.19
N THR A 226 -2.64 -5.27 7.15
CA THR A 226 -1.61 -6.29 6.86
C THR A 226 -0.59 -6.38 7.99
N PHE A 227 -0.18 -5.23 8.56
CA PHE A 227 0.69 -5.20 9.72
C PHE A 227 0.06 -5.90 10.95
N ASN A 228 -1.21 -5.59 11.25
CA ASN A 228 -1.92 -6.23 12.37
C ASN A 228 -2.05 -7.75 12.17
N GLU A 229 -2.29 -8.20 10.95
CA GLU A 229 -2.31 -9.63 10.61
C GLU A 229 -0.94 -10.28 10.85
N MET A 230 0.14 -9.64 10.40
CA MET A 230 1.51 -10.10 10.64
C MET A 230 1.79 -10.21 12.14
N VAL A 231 1.46 -9.19 12.95
CA VAL A 231 1.66 -9.21 14.41
C VAL A 231 0.87 -10.36 15.05
N THR A 232 -0.38 -10.59 14.60
CA THR A 232 -1.21 -11.70 15.09
C THR A 232 -0.57 -13.06 14.79
N ARG A 233 -0.04 -13.25 13.58
CA ARG A 233 0.67 -14.49 13.20
C ARG A 233 1.95 -14.70 14.03
N VAL A 234 2.73 -13.63 14.23
CA VAL A 234 3.95 -13.70 15.06
C VAL A 234 3.62 -14.03 16.52
N GLN A 235 2.57 -13.41 17.08
CA GLN A 235 2.10 -13.67 18.45
C GLN A 235 1.64 -15.13 18.61
N ALA A 236 0.84 -15.63 17.66
CA ALA A 236 0.39 -17.03 17.65
C ALA A 236 1.58 -18.00 17.55
N GLY A 237 2.54 -17.74 16.66
CA GLY A 237 3.74 -18.56 16.51
C GLY A 237 4.58 -18.60 17.79
N ARG A 238 4.79 -17.45 18.44
CA ARG A 238 5.51 -17.38 19.72
C ARG A 238 4.78 -18.08 20.86
N LYS A 239 3.45 -17.97 20.93
CA LYS A 239 2.66 -18.70 21.90
C LYS A 239 2.81 -20.20 21.70
N ALA A 240 2.63 -20.68 20.47
CA ALA A 240 2.81 -22.09 20.12
C ALA A 240 4.21 -22.60 20.49
N GLN A 241 5.26 -21.81 20.26
CA GLN A 241 6.63 -22.15 20.63
C GLN A 241 6.83 -22.25 22.16
N ARG A 242 6.25 -21.30 22.94
CA ARG A 242 6.32 -21.36 24.42
C ARG A 242 5.57 -22.56 24.95
N ASP A 243 4.36 -22.79 24.44
CA ASP A 243 3.53 -23.93 24.86
C ASP A 243 4.24 -25.26 24.50
N PHE A 244 4.91 -25.32 23.34
CA PHE A 244 5.73 -26.48 22.96
C PHE A 244 6.85 -26.74 23.97
N VAL A 245 7.68 -25.73 24.30
CA VAL A 245 8.80 -25.89 25.26
C VAL A 245 8.29 -26.28 26.63
N ALA A 246 7.19 -25.68 27.08
CA ALA A 246 6.57 -26.03 28.38
C ALA A 246 6.09 -27.48 28.39
N ASN A 247 5.40 -27.94 27.35
CA ASN A 247 4.90 -29.30 27.22
C ASN A 247 6.04 -30.32 27.12
N VAL A 248 7.09 -30.04 26.30
CA VAL A 248 8.28 -30.92 26.26
C VAL A 248 8.91 -31.07 27.65
N SER A 249 9.09 -29.96 28.36
CA SER A 249 9.68 -30.00 29.71
C SER A 249 8.85 -30.84 30.69
N HIS A 250 7.52 -30.72 30.58
CA HIS A 250 6.60 -31.50 31.42
C HIS A 250 6.63 -32.99 31.09
N GLU A 251 6.55 -33.34 29.77
CA GLU A 251 6.54 -34.73 29.30
C GLU A 251 7.89 -35.43 29.49
N LEU A 252 9.01 -34.72 29.58
CA LEU A 252 10.31 -35.26 29.93
C LEU A 252 10.48 -35.42 31.45
N LYS A 253 9.94 -34.51 32.28
CA LYS A 253 10.11 -34.53 33.73
C LYS A 253 9.42 -35.72 34.41
N THR A 254 8.22 -36.06 33.94
CA THR A 254 7.41 -37.14 34.55
C THR A 254 8.11 -38.50 34.51
N PRO A 255 8.53 -39.03 33.31
CA PRO A 255 9.24 -40.31 33.24
C PRO A 255 10.59 -40.26 33.92
N LEU A 256 11.30 -39.12 33.88
CA LEU A 256 12.59 -38.97 34.54
C LEU A 256 12.43 -39.06 36.06
N THR A 257 11.38 -38.47 36.64
CA THR A 257 11.09 -38.58 38.06
C THR A 257 10.74 -40.04 38.47
N SER A 258 9.99 -40.75 37.59
CA SER A 258 9.68 -42.17 37.80
C SER A 258 10.95 -43.03 37.79
N ILE A 259 11.81 -42.86 36.77
CA ILE A 259 13.11 -43.54 36.67
C ILE A 259 13.95 -43.29 37.93
N GLN A 260 14.09 -42.03 38.36
CA GLN A 260 14.87 -41.66 39.54
C GLN A 260 14.29 -42.28 40.81
N GLY A 261 12.95 -42.28 40.99
CA GLY A 261 12.30 -42.83 42.16
C GLY A 261 12.47 -44.37 42.29
N PHE A 262 12.25 -45.07 41.16
CA PHE A 262 12.41 -46.55 41.17
C PHE A 262 13.88 -46.97 41.23
N ALA A 263 14.78 -46.28 40.60
CA ALA A 263 16.21 -46.51 40.71
C ALA A 263 16.70 -46.26 42.14
N GLN A 264 16.20 -45.18 42.80
CA GLN A 264 16.53 -44.91 44.20
C GLN A 264 16.00 -46.01 45.15
N ALA A 265 14.76 -46.50 44.91
CA ALA A 265 14.17 -47.59 45.69
C ALA A 265 14.97 -48.89 45.58
N ILE A 266 15.62 -49.17 44.47
CA ILE A 266 16.56 -50.29 44.30
C ILE A 266 17.86 -50.04 45.12
N LEU A 267 18.42 -48.82 45.03
CA LEU A 267 19.69 -48.46 45.63
C LEU A 267 19.66 -48.39 47.14
N ASP A 268 18.58 -47.88 47.73
CA ASP A 268 18.44 -47.75 49.20
C ASP A 268 17.82 -48.98 49.86
N GLY A 269 17.53 -50.04 49.08
CA GLY A 269 16.99 -51.27 49.59
C GLY A 269 15.51 -51.22 49.98
N THR A 270 14.78 -50.19 49.60
CA THR A 270 13.32 -50.11 49.80
C THR A 270 12.60 -51.18 49.00
N ALA A 271 13.12 -51.56 47.83
CA ALA A 271 12.71 -52.75 47.09
C ALA A 271 13.37 -53.98 47.73
N GLN A 272 12.68 -54.59 48.77
CA GLN A 272 13.29 -55.59 49.68
C GLN A 272 13.36 -57.00 49.10
N ASP A 273 12.50 -57.34 48.12
CA ASP A 273 12.45 -58.67 47.55
C ASP A 273 12.75 -58.63 46.05
N GLU A 274 13.08 -59.80 45.50
CA GLU A 274 13.48 -59.93 44.07
C GLU A 274 12.36 -59.52 43.13
N GLU A 275 11.08 -59.72 43.52
CA GLU A 275 9.91 -59.36 42.71
C GLU A 275 9.73 -57.83 42.58
N LEU A 276 9.90 -57.13 43.75
CA LEU A 276 9.89 -55.65 43.79
C LEU A 276 11.08 -55.04 43.04
N GLN A 277 12.27 -55.65 43.10
CA GLN A 277 13.44 -55.21 42.35
C GLN A 277 13.24 -55.37 40.85
N GLN A 278 12.71 -56.52 40.41
CA GLN A 278 12.40 -56.76 39.00
C GLN A 278 11.33 -55.79 38.51
N HIS A 279 10.25 -55.58 39.30
CA HIS A 279 9.23 -54.59 38.95
C HIS A 279 9.82 -53.17 38.82
N ALA A 280 10.63 -52.71 39.76
CA ALA A 280 11.28 -51.42 39.70
C ALA A 280 12.21 -51.30 38.50
N ALA A 281 13.00 -52.33 38.21
CA ALA A 281 13.86 -52.37 37.05
C ALA A 281 13.07 -52.32 35.72
N GLN A 282 11.93 -53.05 35.66
CA GLN A 282 11.03 -53.02 34.51
C GLN A 282 10.45 -51.62 34.26
N VAL A 283 9.98 -50.96 35.34
CA VAL A 283 9.46 -49.58 35.20
C VAL A 283 10.56 -48.60 34.69
N VAL A 284 11.78 -48.74 35.23
CA VAL A 284 12.92 -47.93 34.76
C VAL A 284 13.18 -48.16 33.28
N PHE A 285 13.14 -49.40 32.82
CA PHE A 285 13.39 -49.77 31.42
C PHE A 285 12.27 -49.23 30.51
N ASP A 286 11.00 -49.40 30.91
CA ASP A 286 9.83 -48.96 30.11
C ASP A 286 9.78 -47.43 29.96
N GLU A 287 10.07 -46.70 31.07
CA GLU A 287 10.13 -45.23 31.02
C GLU A 287 11.34 -44.72 30.23
N ALA A 288 12.46 -45.43 30.26
CA ALA A 288 13.62 -45.09 29.39
C ALA A 288 13.31 -45.29 27.92
N GLN A 289 12.63 -46.37 27.53
CA GLN A 289 12.15 -46.60 26.18
C GLN A 289 11.12 -45.55 25.73
N ARG A 290 10.23 -45.13 26.64
CA ARG A 290 9.27 -44.06 26.40
C ARG A 290 9.95 -42.74 26.13
N LEU A 291 10.97 -42.38 26.94
CA LEU A 291 11.80 -41.20 26.72
C LEU A 291 12.54 -41.22 25.37
N HIS A 292 13.08 -42.39 25.02
CA HIS A 292 13.76 -42.55 23.74
C HIS A 292 12.81 -42.23 22.56
N ARG A 293 11.63 -42.84 22.53
CA ARG A 293 10.60 -42.58 21.52
C ARG A 293 10.19 -41.09 21.50
N LEU A 294 10.00 -40.45 22.64
CA LEU A 294 9.67 -39.05 22.73
C LEU A 294 10.74 -38.16 22.08
N VAL A 295 12.03 -38.45 22.35
CA VAL A 295 13.15 -37.69 21.76
C VAL A 295 13.21 -37.89 20.25
N GLU A 296 13.00 -39.12 19.74
CA GLU A 296 12.93 -39.39 18.31
C GLU A 296 11.80 -38.61 17.63
N ASP A 297 10.59 -38.64 18.21
CA ASP A 297 9.42 -37.88 17.70
C ASP A 297 9.69 -36.36 17.65
N LEU A 298 10.37 -35.82 18.68
CA LEU A 298 10.73 -34.40 18.75
C LEU A 298 11.77 -34.02 17.70
N LEU A 299 12.81 -34.87 17.51
CA LEU A 299 13.82 -34.66 16.49
C LEU A 299 13.22 -34.74 15.08
N GLU A 300 12.29 -35.65 14.87
CA GLU A 300 11.58 -35.78 13.61
C GLU A 300 10.74 -34.54 13.31
N LEU A 301 9.93 -34.06 14.26
CA LEU A 301 9.16 -32.83 14.12
C LEU A 301 10.08 -31.62 13.86
N ALA A 302 11.20 -31.51 14.56
CA ALA A 302 12.14 -30.42 14.36
C ALA A 302 12.75 -30.42 12.95
N ARG A 303 13.06 -31.60 12.40
CA ARG A 303 13.55 -31.74 11.02
C ARG A 303 12.46 -31.40 9.99
N MET A 304 11.20 -31.79 10.24
CA MET A 304 10.06 -31.43 9.40
C MET A 304 9.83 -29.94 9.38
N ASP A 305 9.81 -29.28 10.55
CA ASP A 305 9.64 -27.82 10.67
C ASP A 305 10.74 -27.02 9.97
N ALA A 306 11.98 -27.55 9.98
CA ALA A 306 13.12 -26.97 9.30
C ALA A 306 13.14 -27.21 7.78
N GLY A 307 12.19 -28.01 7.25
CA GLY A 307 12.20 -28.42 5.85
C GLY A 307 13.42 -29.26 5.47
N GLN A 308 14.05 -29.93 6.45
CA GLN A 308 15.30 -30.70 6.29
C GLN A 308 15.07 -32.19 6.02
N ILE A 309 13.83 -32.61 5.82
CA ILE A 309 13.52 -34.00 5.46
C ILE A 309 13.41 -34.08 3.94
N ASP A 310 14.36 -34.78 3.33
CA ASP A 310 14.27 -35.20 1.94
C ASP A 310 13.35 -36.43 1.90
N PHE A 311 12.11 -36.22 1.43
CA PHE A 311 11.18 -37.31 1.19
C PHE A 311 11.59 -38.08 -0.06
N HIS A 312 11.80 -39.38 0.08
CA HIS A 312 12.03 -40.24 -1.06
C HIS A 312 10.76 -40.32 -1.92
N GLN A 313 10.93 -40.22 -3.22
CA GLN A 313 9.80 -40.33 -4.16
C GLN A 313 9.90 -41.62 -4.94
N ASP A 314 9.48 -42.68 -4.30
CA ASP A 314 9.46 -44.03 -4.86
C ASP A 314 8.04 -44.47 -5.23
N ARG A 315 7.94 -45.52 -6.00
CA ARG A 315 6.65 -46.15 -6.31
C ARG A 315 6.18 -46.94 -5.12
N VAL A 316 5.06 -46.55 -4.53
CA VAL A 316 4.48 -47.18 -3.34
C VAL A 316 3.22 -47.93 -3.71
N GLU A 317 3.20 -49.25 -3.51
CA GLU A 317 2.02 -50.08 -3.60
C GLU A 317 1.26 -50.01 -2.27
N ILE A 318 0.26 -49.13 -2.19
CA ILE A 318 -0.48 -48.83 -0.96
C ILE A 318 -1.13 -50.08 -0.35
N MET A 319 -1.64 -50.99 -1.15
CA MET A 319 -2.27 -52.23 -0.64
C MET A 319 -1.25 -53.13 0.08
N ALA A 320 -0.06 -53.29 -0.48
CA ALA A 320 1.01 -54.08 0.13
C ALA A 320 1.50 -53.44 1.43
N LEU A 321 1.70 -52.09 1.42
CA LEU A 321 2.07 -51.32 2.59
C LEU A 321 1.05 -51.46 3.71
N LEU A 322 -0.25 -51.28 3.47
CA LEU A 322 -1.29 -51.40 4.46
C LEU A 322 -1.39 -52.80 5.03
N SER A 323 -1.23 -53.83 4.19
CA SER A 323 -1.23 -55.22 4.65
C SER A 323 -0.05 -55.50 5.60
N ALA A 324 1.15 -55.03 5.29
CA ALA A 324 2.32 -55.14 6.16
C ALA A 324 2.13 -54.43 7.50
N VAL A 325 1.49 -53.23 7.51
CA VAL A 325 1.19 -52.51 8.74
C VAL A 325 0.19 -53.24 9.61
N VAL A 326 -0.89 -53.78 9.01
CA VAL A 326 -1.90 -54.61 9.76
C VAL A 326 -1.24 -55.85 10.33
N GLU A 327 -0.41 -56.57 9.57
CA GLU A 327 0.31 -57.76 10.01
C GLU A 327 1.22 -57.41 11.24
N ARG A 328 1.95 -56.29 11.20
CA ARG A 328 2.82 -55.85 12.27
C ARG A 328 2.06 -55.52 13.57
N LEU A 329 0.84 -55.01 13.46
CA LEU A 329 -0.01 -54.69 14.62
C LEU A 329 -0.93 -55.82 15.07
N SER A 330 -0.97 -56.94 14.39
CA SER A 330 -1.87 -58.07 14.63
C SER A 330 -1.71 -58.65 16.05
N VAL A 331 -0.47 -58.78 16.54
CA VAL A 331 -0.20 -59.30 17.90
C VAL A 331 -0.75 -58.33 18.94
N LYS A 332 -0.51 -57.03 18.78
CA LYS A 332 -0.98 -55.97 19.71
C LYS A 332 -2.51 -55.90 19.70
N ALA A 333 -3.13 -56.03 18.55
CA ALA A 333 -4.59 -56.10 18.40
C ALA A 333 -5.20 -57.31 19.10
N ALA A 334 -4.58 -58.47 18.97
CA ALA A 334 -5.01 -59.70 19.64
C ALA A 334 -4.87 -59.60 21.18
N GLU A 335 -3.77 -58.99 21.67
CA GLU A 335 -3.56 -58.74 23.11
C GLU A 335 -4.60 -57.76 23.68
N ALA A 336 -5.01 -56.74 22.86
CA ALA A 336 -6.06 -55.78 23.21
C ALA A 336 -7.47 -56.31 23.03
N GLY A 337 -7.64 -57.52 22.49
CA GLY A 337 -8.95 -58.10 22.18
C GLY A 337 -9.74 -57.35 21.09
N VAL A 338 -9.03 -56.71 20.14
CA VAL A 338 -9.61 -55.87 19.07
C VAL A 338 -9.49 -56.59 17.72
N ASP A 339 -10.59 -56.66 17.01
CA ASP A 339 -10.60 -57.23 15.63
C ASP A 339 -10.19 -56.19 14.60
N VAL A 340 -9.13 -56.48 13.85
CA VAL A 340 -8.63 -55.58 12.80
C VAL A 340 -8.93 -56.15 11.43
N ILE A 341 -9.81 -55.46 10.63
CA ILE A 341 -10.24 -55.91 9.34
C ILE A 341 -9.70 -55.02 8.25
N ASN A 342 -8.85 -55.58 7.38
CA ASN A 342 -8.39 -54.94 6.18
C ASN A 342 -9.33 -55.26 5.00
N LYS A 343 -10.10 -54.27 4.55
CA LYS A 343 -11.03 -54.32 3.41
C LYS A 343 -10.48 -53.59 2.20
N THR A 344 -9.17 -53.29 2.16
CA THR A 344 -8.56 -52.54 1.09
C THR A 344 -8.57 -53.33 -0.22
N GLY A 345 -9.24 -52.80 -1.25
CA GLY A 345 -9.23 -53.33 -2.60
C GLY A 345 -8.00 -52.88 -3.38
N GLN A 346 -8.01 -53.15 -4.69
CA GLN A 346 -6.94 -52.67 -5.57
C GLN A 346 -6.94 -51.15 -5.66
N LEU A 347 -5.80 -50.56 -5.36
CA LEU A 347 -5.52 -49.11 -5.46
C LEU A 347 -4.42 -48.84 -6.45
N PRO A 348 -4.42 -47.69 -7.12
CA PRO A 348 -3.31 -47.30 -8.00
C PRO A 348 -2.02 -47.12 -7.20
N VAL A 349 -0.89 -47.27 -7.90
CA VAL A 349 0.45 -46.98 -7.32
C VAL A 349 0.59 -45.48 -7.09
N LEU A 350 1.12 -45.12 -5.94
CA LEU A 350 1.39 -43.77 -5.53
C LEU A 350 2.89 -43.49 -5.68
N ILE A 351 3.28 -42.23 -5.97
CA ILE A 351 4.66 -41.76 -5.84
C ILE A 351 4.79 -41.07 -4.47
N GLY A 352 5.69 -41.55 -3.62
CA GLY A 352 5.90 -41.00 -2.30
C GLY A 352 6.94 -41.79 -1.48
N ASP A 353 7.09 -41.43 -0.22
CA ASP A 353 7.99 -42.11 0.71
C ASP A 353 7.23 -43.24 1.45
N GLY A 354 7.52 -44.46 1.06
CA GLY A 354 6.84 -45.65 1.58
C GLY A 354 7.02 -45.83 3.09
N ASP A 355 8.21 -45.55 3.65
CA ASP A 355 8.50 -45.68 5.07
C ASP A 355 7.70 -44.65 5.87
N ARG A 356 7.64 -43.42 5.37
CA ARG A 356 6.84 -42.36 6.01
C ARG A 356 5.34 -42.60 5.93
N LEU A 357 4.85 -43.11 4.82
CA LEU A 357 3.45 -43.51 4.70
C LEU A 357 3.12 -44.72 5.60
N ALA A 358 4.03 -45.68 5.73
CA ALA A 358 3.89 -46.77 6.71
C ALA A 358 3.79 -46.24 8.14
N GLN A 359 4.59 -45.22 8.50
CA GLN A 359 4.52 -44.55 9.80
C GLN A 359 3.15 -43.87 10.01
N VAL A 360 2.59 -43.20 9.00
CA VAL A 360 1.23 -42.62 9.06
C VAL A 360 0.19 -43.68 9.46
N PHE A 361 0.15 -44.79 8.70
CA PHE A 361 -0.85 -45.83 8.96
C PHE A 361 -0.60 -46.62 10.22
N MET A 362 0.68 -46.80 10.60
CA MET A 362 1.07 -47.37 11.90
C MET A 362 0.49 -46.53 13.04
N ASN A 363 0.70 -45.21 13.01
CA ASN A 363 0.21 -44.30 14.04
C ASN A 363 -1.32 -44.27 14.11
N LEU A 364 -2.02 -44.28 12.97
CA LEU A 364 -3.48 -44.24 12.94
C LEU A 364 -4.08 -45.54 13.45
N LEU A 365 -3.56 -46.70 12.99
CA LEU A 365 -4.02 -48.01 13.44
C LEU A 365 -3.69 -48.28 14.88
N ASP A 366 -2.49 -47.90 15.36
CA ASP A 366 -2.09 -48.04 16.78
C ASP A 366 -3.03 -47.23 17.68
N ASN A 367 -3.35 -46.00 17.28
CA ASN A 367 -4.34 -45.18 18.00
C ASN A 367 -5.74 -45.81 17.98
N ALA A 368 -6.18 -46.32 16.87
CA ALA A 368 -7.49 -46.99 16.75
C ALA A 368 -7.58 -48.23 17.65
N ILE A 369 -6.56 -49.10 17.63
CA ILE A 369 -6.48 -50.28 18.52
C ILE A 369 -6.48 -49.90 20.00
N LYS A 370 -5.68 -48.92 20.36
CA LYS A 370 -5.52 -48.45 21.73
C LYS A 370 -6.79 -47.85 22.35
N HIS A 371 -7.59 -47.17 21.54
CA HIS A 371 -8.83 -46.53 22.00
C HIS A 371 -10.08 -47.35 21.77
N THR A 372 -9.98 -48.50 21.12
CA THR A 372 -11.09 -49.42 20.93
C THR A 372 -11.20 -50.34 22.14
N PRO A 373 -12.37 -50.50 22.78
CA PRO A 373 -12.55 -51.40 23.89
C PRO A 373 -12.45 -52.86 23.40
N GLU A 374 -12.15 -53.75 24.36
CA GLU A 374 -12.12 -55.22 24.13
C GLU A 374 -13.43 -55.71 23.47
N GLY A 375 -13.30 -56.52 22.46
CA GLY A 375 -14.42 -57.00 21.60
C GLY A 375 -14.83 -55.99 20.55
N GLY A 376 -14.20 -54.83 20.46
CA GLY A 376 -14.43 -53.83 19.40
C GLY A 376 -13.70 -54.14 18.11
N GLN A 377 -13.92 -53.29 17.08
CA GLN A 377 -13.42 -53.50 15.74
C GLN A 377 -12.71 -52.26 15.18
N VAL A 378 -11.64 -52.49 14.46
CA VAL A 378 -10.95 -51.44 13.63
C VAL A 378 -11.03 -51.89 12.16
N SER A 379 -11.57 -51.04 11.31
CA SER A 379 -11.73 -51.32 9.85
C SER A 379 -10.81 -50.40 9.05
N LEU A 380 -10.11 -50.99 8.07
CA LEU A 380 -9.26 -50.28 7.12
C LEU A 380 -9.76 -50.55 5.71
N TRP A 381 -9.99 -49.49 4.89
CA TRP A 381 -10.31 -49.63 3.47
C TRP A 381 -9.79 -48.42 2.69
N GLY A 382 -9.73 -48.59 1.37
CA GLY A 382 -9.28 -47.53 0.48
C GLY A 382 -10.16 -47.37 -0.74
N GLU A 383 -10.29 -46.17 -1.22
CA GLU A 383 -11.06 -45.79 -2.42
C GLU A 383 -10.19 -44.91 -3.33
N TYR A 384 -10.42 -45.00 -4.63
CA TYR A 384 -9.79 -44.13 -5.62
C TYR A 384 -10.84 -43.38 -6.40
N ALA A 385 -10.83 -42.09 -6.34
CA ALA A 385 -11.74 -41.21 -7.08
C ALA A 385 -11.04 -39.89 -7.46
N GLU A 386 -11.31 -39.40 -8.65
CA GLU A 386 -10.89 -38.05 -9.11
C GLU A 386 -9.38 -37.74 -8.96
N GLY A 387 -8.54 -38.76 -9.11
CA GLY A 387 -7.07 -38.58 -8.95
C GLY A 387 -6.57 -38.64 -7.51
N TRP A 388 -7.43 -38.98 -6.55
CA TRP A 388 -7.08 -39.10 -5.14
C TRP A 388 -7.29 -40.53 -4.63
N ILE A 389 -6.37 -41.04 -3.86
CA ILE A 389 -6.55 -42.22 -3.04
C ILE A 389 -6.99 -41.73 -1.66
N SER A 390 -8.15 -42.19 -1.20
CA SER A 390 -8.64 -41.99 0.16
C SER A 390 -8.53 -43.27 0.94
N ILE A 391 -7.78 -43.29 2.06
CA ILE A 391 -7.62 -44.44 2.92
C ILE A 391 -8.27 -44.09 4.28
N HIS A 392 -9.16 -44.96 4.71
CA HIS A 392 -9.96 -44.79 5.90
C HIS A 392 -9.54 -45.80 6.97
N VAL A 393 -9.32 -45.29 8.17
CA VAL A 393 -9.15 -46.09 9.40
C VAL A 393 -10.31 -45.73 10.31
N GLU A 394 -11.19 -46.69 10.58
CA GLU A 394 -12.37 -46.51 11.42
C GLU A 394 -12.32 -47.42 12.62
N ASP A 395 -12.59 -46.89 13.79
CA ASP A 395 -12.68 -47.61 15.06
C ASP A 395 -14.10 -47.58 15.66
N THR A 396 -14.41 -48.52 16.52
CA THR A 396 -15.65 -48.58 17.30
C THR A 396 -15.40 -48.11 18.76
N GLY A 397 -14.50 -47.20 18.93
CA GLY A 397 -14.12 -46.65 20.25
C GLY A 397 -15.13 -45.65 20.83
N PRO A 398 -14.75 -44.91 21.86
CA PRO A 398 -15.64 -43.96 22.53
C PRO A 398 -15.98 -42.74 21.70
N GLY A 399 -15.29 -42.53 20.58
CA GLY A 399 -15.44 -41.33 19.75
C GLY A 399 -14.82 -40.09 20.36
N ILE A 400 -14.86 -38.99 19.58
CA ILE A 400 -14.22 -37.71 19.89
C ILE A 400 -15.30 -36.63 19.82
N PRO A 401 -15.44 -35.76 20.83
CA PRO A 401 -16.36 -34.61 20.76
C PRO A 401 -16.04 -33.68 19.57
N GLU A 402 -17.04 -33.11 18.95
CA GLU A 402 -16.87 -32.25 17.76
C GLU A 402 -15.96 -31.04 18.03
N GLU A 403 -16.05 -30.44 19.20
CA GLU A 403 -15.23 -29.30 19.65
C GLU A 403 -13.73 -29.64 19.75
N GLU A 404 -13.38 -30.93 19.89
CA GLU A 404 -12.01 -31.40 20.03
C GLU A 404 -11.40 -31.89 18.69
N LEU A 405 -12.20 -32.17 17.67
CA LEU A 405 -11.74 -32.69 16.37
C LEU A 405 -10.70 -31.83 15.69
N SER A 406 -10.77 -30.51 15.84
CA SER A 406 -9.77 -29.59 15.28
C SER A 406 -8.44 -29.63 16.04
N ARG A 407 -8.47 -30.01 17.33
CA ARG A 407 -7.34 -29.93 18.25
C ARG A 407 -6.53 -31.22 18.36
N ILE A 408 -7.13 -32.38 18.03
CA ILE A 408 -6.44 -33.70 18.12
C ILE A 408 -5.16 -33.78 17.30
N PHE A 409 -4.99 -32.89 16.32
CA PHE A 409 -3.80 -32.77 15.48
C PHE A 409 -2.77 -31.75 16.02
N GLU A 410 -3.07 -31.08 17.13
CA GLU A 410 -2.12 -30.19 17.79
C GLU A 410 -1.07 -31.04 18.55
N ARG A 411 0.14 -30.51 18.64
CA ARG A 411 1.25 -31.16 19.35
C ARG A 411 0.93 -31.26 20.84
N PHE A 412 1.20 -32.42 21.47
CA PHE A 412 0.95 -32.70 22.89
C PHE A 412 -0.53 -32.66 23.29
N TYR A 413 -1.43 -32.66 22.30
CA TYR A 413 -2.84 -32.70 22.62
C TYR A 413 -3.30 -34.10 22.99
N GLN A 414 -4.07 -34.22 24.07
CA GLN A 414 -4.66 -35.45 24.58
C GLN A 414 -6.07 -35.16 25.08
N LEU A 415 -7.05 -35.97 24.69
CA LEU A 415 -8.46 -35.83 25.10
C LEU A 415 -8.65 -35.99 26.61
N ASP A 416 -7.92 -36.92 27.26
CA ASP A 416 -8.03 -37.26 28.68
C ASP A 416 -6.74 -36.95 29.46
N LYS A 417 -6.58 -35.71 29.91
CA LYS A 417 -5.52 -35.36 30.89
C LYS A 417 -5.80 -35.88 32.31
N ALA A 418 -7.03 -36.29 32.59
CA ALA A 418 -7.52 -36.51 33.97
C ALA A 418 -7.56 -37.99 34.44
N ARG A 419 -7.26 -38.99 33.62
CA ARG A 419 -7.22 -40.38 34.09
C ARG A 419 -5.84 -40.75 34.63
N PRO A 420 -5.65 -40.91 35.97
CA PRO A 420 -4.40 -41.39 36.50
C PRO A 420 -4.23 -42.88 36.24
N GLY A 421 -3.10 -43.29 35.66
CA GLY A 421 -2.64 -44.66 35.66
C GLY A 421 -2.90 -45.49 34.41
N GLY A 422 -2.05 -45.35 33.40
CA GLY A 422 -1.87 -46.30 32.32
C GLY A 422 -0.45 -46.14 31.75
N MET A 423 0.35 -47.20 31.75
CA MET A 423 1.72 -47.25 31.23
C MET A 423 1.81 -46.98 29.71
N ASP A 424 0.66 -46.93 29.02
CA ASP A 424 0.59 -46.80 27.55
C ASP A 424 0.06 -45.43 27.06
N ARG A 425 0.39 -44.36 27.80
CA ARG A 425 0.02 -42.99 27.40
C ARG A 425 0.91 -42.49 26.24
N GLY A 426 0.33 -42.32 25.07
CA GLY A 426 1.02 -41.62 23.97
C GLY A 426 1.25 -40.17 24.35
N VAL A 427 2.35 -39.60 23.87
CA VAL A 427 2.78 -38.21 24.17
C VAL A 427 1.94 -37.15 23.45
N GLY A 428 1.03 -37.57 22.54
CA GLY A 428 0.23 -36.65 21.76
C GLY A 428 1.00 -36.02 20.58
N LEU A 429 2.06 -36.67 20.10
CA LEU A 429 2.84 -36.25 18.93
C LEU A 429 2.48 -37.03 17.67
N GLY A 430 2.00 -38.27 17.77
CA GLY A 430 1.75 -39.16 16.62
C GLY A 430 0.81 -38.58 15.58
N LEU A 431 -0.35 -38.02 15.98
CA LEU A 431 -1.28 -37.41 15.02
C LEU A 431 -0.73 -36.11 14.40
N ALA A 432 0.08 -35.35 15.14
CA ALA A 432 0.75 -34.17 14.60
C ALA A 432 1.81 -34.57 13.55
N ILE A 433 2.60 -35.60 13.80
CA ILE A 433 3.57 -36.16 12.86
C ILE A 433 2.83 -36.72 11.63
N THR A 434 1.75 -37.48 11.84
CA THR A 434 0.91 -38.00 10.77
C THR A 434 0.41 -36.90 9.85
N ARG A 435 -0.11 -35.80 10.41
CA ARG A 435 -0.58 -34.66 9.62
C ARG A 435 0.54 -34.02 8.81
N GLU A 436 1.74 -33.87 9.36
CA GLU A 436 2.87 -33.25 8.69
C GLU A 436 3.40 -34.15 7.55
N ILE A 437 3.49 -35.47 7.76
CA ILE A 437 3.86 -36.41 6.71
C ILE A 437 2.84 -36.38 5.56
N VAL A 438 1.56 -36.44 5.87
CA VAL A 438 0.49 -36.37 4.85
C VAL A 438 0.54 -35.05 4.07
N ARG A 439 0.76 -33.94 4.76
CA ARG A 439 0.93 -32.61 4.14
C ARG A 439 2.14 -32.55 3.23
N SER A 440 3.26 -33.13 3.63
CA SER A 440 4.49 -33.19 2.81
C SER A 440 4.28 -34.02 1.52
N HIS A 441 3.36 -34.97 1.53
CA HIS A 441 2.91 -35.71 0.37
C HIS A 441 1.77 -34.99 -0.40
N GLN A 442 1.54 -33.68 -0.15
CA GLN A 442 0.48 -32.88 -0.75
C GLN A 442 -0.92 -33.46 -0.48
N GLY A 443 -1.06 -34.30 0.54
CA GLY A 443 -2.27 -34.95 0.97
C GLY A 443 -3.07 -34.12 1.98
N ARG A 444 -4.19 -34.72 2.42
CA ARG A 444 -5.08 -34.18 3.47
C ARG A 444 -5.41 -35.26 4.48
N LEU A 445 -5.42 -34.90 5.76
CA LEU A 445 -5.86 -35.76 6.84
C LEU A 445 -7.12 -35.15 7.46
N VAL A 446 -8.18 -35.94 7.50
CA VAL A 446 -9.49 -35.54 8.04
C VAL A 446 -9.93 -36.53 9.10
N ALA A 447 -10.50 -36.04 10.20
CA ALA A 447 -11.12 -36.87 11.22
C ALA A 447 -12.64 -36.60 11.28
N GLN A 448 -13.42 -37.66 11.41
CA GLN A 448 -14.86 -37.63 11.65
C GLN A 448 -15.14 -38.55 12.84
N SER A 449 -15.95 -38.12 13.79
CA SER A 449 -16.23 -38.90 14.98
C SER A 449 -17.55 -38.47 15.59
N GLU A 450 -18.23 -39.46 16.20
CA GLU A 450 -19.40 -39.22 17.04
C GLU A 450 -19.17 -39.88 18.40
N PRO A 451 -19.37 -39.17 19.50
CA PRO A 451 -19.23 -39.74 20.85
C PRO A 451 -20.10 -41.01 20.99
N GLY A 452 -19.46 -42.11 21.45
CA GLY A 452 -20.10 -43.41 21.65
C GLY A 452 -20.23 -44.26 20.40
N ARG A 453 -19.80 -43.77 19.19
CA ARG A 453 -19.88 -44.55 17.94
C ARG A 453 -18.53 -44.83 17.30
N GLY A 454 -17.47 -44.20 17.78
CA GLY A 454 -16.13 -44.36 17.27
C GLY A 454 -15.64 -43.18 16.43
N SER A 455 -14.50 -43.36 15.79
CA SER A 455 -13.85 -42.35 14.99
C SER A 455 -13.39 -42.89 13.65
N ARG A 456 -13.39 -42.02 12.62
CA ARG A 456 -12.86 -42.30 11.30
C ARG A 456 -11.83 -41.29 10.91
N PHE A 457 -10.61 -41.76 10.65
CA PHE A 457 -9.52 -40.98 10.09
C PHE A 457 -9.37 -41.26 8.62
N THR A 458 -9.37 -40.23 7.79
CA THR A 458 -9.25 -40.34 6.34
C THR A 458 -7.97 -39.65 5.86
N VAL A 459 -7.08 -40.43 5.26
CA VAL A 459 -5.87 -39.92 4.58
C VAL A 459 -6.14 -39.84 3.10
N GLN A 460 -6.07 -38.65 2.53
CA GLN A 460 -6.23 -38.42 1.09
C GLN A 460 -4.88 -38.08 0.48
N LEU A 461 -4.45 -38.82 -0.51
CA LEU A 461 -3.18 -38.66 -1.20
C LEU A 461 -3.40 -38.49 -2.71
N PRO A 462 -2.75 -37.49 -3.36
CA PRO A 462 -2.90 -37.31 -4.81
C PRO A 462 -2.13 -38.39 -5.56
N VAL A 463 -2.75 -38.97 -6.61
CA VAL A 463 -2.08 -39.88 -7.53
C VAL A 463 -1.44 -39.03 -8.64
N VAL A 464 -0.14 -38.82 -8.58
CA VAL A 464 0.59 -38.19 -9.66
C VAL A 464 0.70 -39.17 -10.81
N ARG A 465 0.11 -38.89 -11.96
CA ARG A 465 0.31 -39.72 -13.16
C ARG A 465 1.75 -39.66 -13.61
N ALA A 466 2.33 -40.79 -13.95
CA ALA A 466 3.73 -40.87 -14.39
C ALA A 466 4.09 -39.97 -15.59
N ASP A 467 3.06 -39.48 -16.33
CA ASP A 467 3.23 -38.57 -17.46
C ASP A 467 3.53 -37.11 -17.04
N ASP A 468 3.22 -36.70 -15.81
CA ASP A 468 3.44 -35.33 -15.32
C ASP A 468 4.86 -35.09 -14.78
N THR A 469 5.63 -36.14 -14.52
CA THR A 469 6.98 -36.03 -13.93
C THR A 469 8.02 -35.55 -14.95
N THR A 470 7.73 -35.56 -16.25
CA THR A 470 8.67 -35.13 -17.32
C THR A 470 8.73 -33.59 -17.47
N LEU A 471 7.82 -32.83 -16.88
CA LEU A 471 7.75 -31.35 -17.02
C LEU A 471 8.38 -30.58 -15.86
N ALA A 472 8.72 -31.23 -14.74
CA ALA A 472 9.25 -30.55 -13.55
C ALA A 472 10.80 -30.51 -13.49
N VAL A 473 11.52 -31.30 -14.28
CA VAL A 473 12.99 -31.35 -14.26
C VAL A 473 13.66 -30.29 -15.18
N GLY A 474 12.88 -29.49 -15.89
CA GLY A 474 13.38 -28.55 -16.93
C GLY A 474 13.46 -27.07 -16.53
N ARG A 475 13.35 -26.72 -15.24
CA ARG A 475 13.54 -25.32 -14.80
C ARG A 475 14.39 -25.31 -13.52
N GLY A 476 15.70 -25.50 -13.70
CA GLY A 476 16.74 -25.14 -12.76
C GLY A 476 17.29 -23.75 -13.09
#